data_4e75fc79c9df173820a209ddc305b95b
#
_entry.id   4e75fc79c9df173820a209ddc305b95b
#
_cell.length_a   1.000
_cell.length_b   1.000
_cell.length_c   1.000
_cell.angle_alpha   90.00
_cell.angle_beta   90.00
_cell.angle_gamma   90.00
#
_symmetry.space_group_name_H-M   'P 1'
#
loop_
_entity.id
_entity.type
_entity.pdbx_description
1 polymer ?
#
loop_
_entity_poly.entity_id
_entity_poly.type
_entity_poly.pdbx_seq_one_letter_code
_entity_poly.pdbx_strand_id
1 'polypeptide(L)' 'MDETEKENMELLSVEEAAAYLKFSTTFVYRLAREKRIPHVSYGRHIIFRKTDLYNWLGSMVCPVLN' A
#
# COMPACT_ATOMS: atom_id res chain seq x y z
N MET A 1 7.52 -16.12 16.83
CA MET A 1 7.15 -15.46 15.58
C MET A 1 8.35 -15.49 14.64
N ASP A 2 8.18 -16.02 13.48
CA ASP A 2 9.30 -16.14 12.58
C ASP A 2 9.41 -14.93 11.66
N GLU A 3 10.51 -14.87 10.93
CA GLU A 3 10.78 -13.72 10.10
C GLU A 3 9.81 -13.59 8.92
N THR A 4 9.28 -14.72 8.44
CA THR A 4 8.34 -14.70 7.34
C THR A 4 7.08 -13.95 7.71
N GLU A 5 6.56 -14.21 8.92
CA GLU A 5 5.39 -13.49 9.40
C GLU A 5 5.68 -12.01 9.54
N LYS A 6 6.88 -11.69 10.02
CA LYS A 6 7.26 -10.30 10.19
C LYS A 6 7.30 -9.57 8.85
N GLU A 7 7.81 -10.23 7.82
CA GLU A 7 7.85 -9.63 6.49
C GLU A 7 6.45 -9.42 5.94
N ASN A 8 5.56 -10.40 6.13
CA ASN A 8 4.20 -10.30 5.63
C ASN A 8 3.41 -9.22 6.33
N MET A 9 3.83 -8.84 7.53
CA MET A 9 3.15 -7.84 8.32
C MET A 9 3.86 -6.50 8.31
N GLU A 10 4.73 -6.29 7.35
CA GLU A 10 5.47 -5.04 7.27
C GLU A 10 4.53 -3.86 7.07
N LEU A 11 4.74 -2.84 7.88
CA LEU A 11 3.94 -1.62 7.81
C LEU A 11 4.75 -0.52 7.16
N LEU A 12 4.09 0.29 6.36
CA LEU A 12 4.74 1.34 5.60
C LEU A 12 4.08 2.67 5.93
N SER A 13 4.90 3.70 6.06
CA SER A 13 4.38 5.07 6.13
C SER A 13 3.92 5.49 4.74
N VAL A 14 3.34 6.69 4.65
CA VAL A 14 2.92 7.22 3.36
C VAL A 14 4.12 7.34 2.42
N GLU A 15 5.24 7.85 2.95
CA GLU A 15 6.44 8.02 2.15
C GLU A 15 6.98 6.67 1.67
N GLU A 16 6.99 5.68 2.56
CA GLU A 16 7.47 4.36 2.22
C GLU A 16 6.55 3.69 1.20
N ALA A 17 5.25 3.85 1.38
CA ALA A 17 4.28 3.29 0.45
C ALA A 17 4.42 3.92 -0.93
N ALA A 18 4.61 5.24 -0.96
CA ALA A 18 4.80 5.95 -2.23
C ALA A 18 6.05 5.44 -2.95
N ALA A 19 7.14 5.25 -2.21
CA ALA A 19 8.36 4.71 -2.80
C ALA A 19 8.15 3.30 -3.32
N TYR A 20 7.45 2.48 -2.55
CA TYR A 20 7.17 1.10 -2.93
C TYR A 20 6.34 1.04 -4.21
N LEU A 21 5.34 1.92 -4.30
CA LEU A 21 4.43 1.95 -5.44
C LEU A 21 4.97 2.78 -6.61
N LYS A 22 6.03 3.54 -6.36
CA LYS A 22 6.61 4.47 -7.34
C LYS A 22 5.63 5.57 -7.71
N PHE A 23 4.89 6.02 -6.70
CA PHE A 23 3.96 7.15 -6.81
C PHE A 23 4.52 8.33 -6.03
N SER A 24 3.97 9.50 -6.24
CA SER A 24 4.28 10.63 -5.38
C SER A 24 3.52 10.49 -4.06
N THR A 25 4.06 11.09 -2.99
CA THR A 25 3.38 11.06 -1.71
C THR A 25 2.04 11.78 -1.78
N THR A 26 1.98 12.87 -2.54
CA THR A 26 0.74 13.61 -2.71
C THR A 26 -0.35 12.72 -3.31
N PHE A 27 0.02 11.94 -4.30
CA PHE A 27 -0.94 11.03 -4.94
C PHE A 27 -1.41 9.96 -3.97
N VAL A 28 -0.47 9.40 -3.17
CA VAL A 28 -0.85 8.36 -2.19
C VAL A 28 -1.78 8.93 -1.13
N TYR A 29 -1.53 10.16 -0.64
CA TYR A 29 -2.43 10.80 0.31
C TYR A 29 -3.82 10.97 -0.29
N ARG A 30 -3.87 11.37 -1.55
CA ARG A 30 -5.15 11.58 -2.23
C ARG A 30 -5.91 10.26 -2.35
N LEU A 31 -5.23 9.20 -2.74
CA LEU A 31 -5.87 7.89 -2.84
C LEU A 31 -6.40 7.43 -1.49
N ALA A 32 -5.64 7.65 -0.43
CA ALA A 32 -6.07 7.26 0.91
C ALA A 32 -7.28 8.09 1.36
N ARG A 33 -7.25 9.39 1.09
CA ARG A 33 -8.33 10.27 1.45
C ARG A 33 -9.62 9.90 0.71
N GLU A 34 -9.50 9.47 -0.53
CA GLU A 34 -10.64 9.06 -1.34
C GLU A 34 -11.01 7.61 -1.14
N LYS A 35 -10.31 6.93 -0.25
CA LYS A 35 -10.55 5.52 0.07
C LYS A 35 -10.45 4.62 -1.14
N ARG A 36 -9.47 4.90 -1.98
CA ARG A 36 -9.23 4.15 -3.20
C ARG A 36 -7.99 3.27 -3.11
N ILE A 37 -7.36 3.23 -1.94
CA ILE A 37 -6.17 2.42 -1.69
C ILE A 37 -6.33 1.80 -0.31
N PRO A 38 -5.99 0.52 -0.13
CA PRO A 38 -6.10 -0.09 1.19
C PRO A 38 -5.11 0.56 2.15
N HIS A 39 -5.60 1.00 3.27
CA HIS A 39 -4.78 1.68 4.27
C HIS A 39 -5.39 1.49 5.64
N VAL A 40 -4.59 1.76 6.66
CA VAL A 40 -5.04 1.75 8.03
C VAL A 40 -5.00 3.19 8.54
N SER A 41 -6.10 3.65 9.08
CA SER A 41 -6.20 5.01 9.62
C SER A 41 -6.32 4.90 11.13
N TYR A 42 -5.44 5.59 11.83
CA TYR A 42 -5.46 5.60 13.29
C TYR A 42 -5.25 7.04 13.75
N GLY A 43 -6.31 7.67 14.23
CA GLY A 43 -6.26 9.08 14.56
C GLY A 43 -5.90 9.88 13.33
N ARG A 44 -4.75 10.54 13.38
CA ARG A 44 -4.27 11.33 12.24
C ARG A 44 -3.21 10.59 11.44
N HIS A 45 -2.94 9.34 11.82
CA HIS A 45 -1.90 8.56 11.17
C HIS A 45 -2.50 7.68 10.10
N ILE A 46 -1.80 7.60 8.97
CA ILE A 46 -2.16 6.71 7.89
C ILE A 46 -0.97 5.80 7.67
N ILE A 47 -1.21 4.51 7.73
CA ILE A 47 -0.17 3.51 7.47
C ILE A 47 -0.73 2.48 6.50
N PHE A 48 0.16 1.74 5.89
CA PHE A 48 -0.21 0.75 4.89
C PHE A 48 0.41 -0.58 5.27
N ARG A 49 -0.29 -1.65 5.00
CA ARG A 49 0.29 -2.98 5.11
C ARG A 49 0.81 -3.35 3.73
N LYS A 50 2.07 -3.73 3.66
CA LYS A 50 2.72 -4.04 2.39
C LYS A 50 1.96 -5.13 1.63
N THR A 51 1.47 -6.15 2.36
CA THR A 51 0.71 -7.23 1.75
C THR A 51 -0.55 -6.70 1.06
N ASP A 52 -1.24 -5.75 1.71
CA ASP A 52 -2.45 -5.17 1.13
C ASP A 52 -2.13 -4.43 -0.16
N LEU A 53 -1.02 -3.69 -0.16
CA LEU A 53 -0.62 -2.94 -1.35
C LEU A 53 -0.25 -3.88 -2.48
N TYR A 54 0.43 -4.96 -2.15
CA TYR A 54 0.80 -5.95 -3.15
C TYR A 54 -0.43 -6.56 -3.81
N ASN A 55 -1.40 -6.95 -2.99
CA ASN A 55 -2.64 -7.54 -3.52
C ASN A 55 -3.45 -6.53 -4.31
N TRP A 56 -3.47 -5.29 -3.84
CA TRP A 56 -4.18 -4.21 -4.54
C TRP A 56 -3.58 -3.98 -5.93
N LEU A 57 -2.25 -3.97 -6.02
CA LEU A 57 -1.58 -3.83 -7.31
C LEU A 57 -1.95 -4.99 -8.24
N GLY A 58 -2.01 -6.19 -7.68
CA GLY A 58 -2.35 -7.37 -8.47
C GLY A 58 -3.72 -7.26 -9.11
N SER A 59 -4.66 -6.58 -8.43
CA SER A 59 -6.01 -6.43 -8.97
C SER A 59 -6.06 -5.46 -10.15
N MET A 60 -5.00 -4.70 -10.36
CA MET A 60 -4.94 -3.71 -11.43
C MET A 60 -4.04 -4.10 -12.58
N VAL A 61 -3.51 -5.32 -12.54
CA VAL A 61 -2.64 -5.78 -13.63
C VAL A 61 -3.48 -5.93 -14.89
N CYS A 62 -3.02 -5.32 -15.96
CA CYS A 62 -3.69 -5.45 -17.25
C CYS A 62 -3.24 -6.76 -17.90
N PRO A 63 -4.16 -7.64 -18.22
CA PRO A 63 -3.76 -8.92 -18.81
C PRO A 63 -3.15 -8.70 -20.19
N VAL A 64 -2.20 -9.56 -20.50
CA VAL A 64 -1.60 -9.57 -21.85
C VAL A 64 -2.52 -10.36 -22.77
N LEU A 65 -2.95 -9.70 -23.81
CA LEU A 65 -3.81 -10.34 -24.80
C LEU A 65 -2.99 -10.72 -26.00
N ASN A 66 -2.98 -11.99 -26.33
CA ASN A 66 -2.26 -12.49 -27.51
C ASN A 66 -3.25 -12.95 -28.55
#